data_ecd1ccba8536c94e588882b7d5f5972e
#
_entry.id   ecd1ccba8536c94e588882b7d5f5972e
#
_cell.length_a   1.000
_cell.length_b   1.000
_cell.length_c   1.000
_cell.angle_alpha   90.00
_cell.angle_beta   90.00
_cell.angle_gamma   90.00
#
_symmetry.space_group_name_H-M   'P 1'
#
loop_
_entity.id
_entity.type
_entity.pdbx_description
1 polymer ?
#
loop_
_entity_poly.entity_id
_entity_poly.type
_entity_poly.pdbx_seq_one_letter_code
_entity_poly.pdbx_strand_id
1 'polypeptide(L)' 'MIKHYVLDTNVLLHSPHSLFAFSEHTIVIPEVVLEELDRFKSEPNDRGANSREVSRIIDQLRA' A
#
# COMPACT_ATOMS: atom_id res chain seq x y z
N MET A 1 -5.28 18.36 12.49
CA MET A 1 -4.29 17.55 13.23
C MET A 1 -3.73 16.43 12.37
N ILE A 2 -2.42 16.31 12.32
CA ILE A 2 -1.79 15.23 11.56
C ILE A 2 -1.80 13.97 12.41
N LYS A 3 -2.27 12.88 11.85
CA LYS A 3 -2.33 11.57 12.51
C LYS A 3 -1.33 10.62 11.87
N HIS A 4 -0.94 9.62 12.63
CA HIS A 4 -0.06 8.56 12.15
C HIS A 4 -0.87 7.28 11.98
N TYR A 5 -0.82 6.71 10.79
CA TYR A 5 -1.54 5.48 10.47
C TYR A 5 -0.56 4.37 10.14
N VAL A 6 -0.79 3.20 10.73
CA VAL A 6 -0.05 1.99 10.37
C VAL A 6 -1.01 1.09 9.60
N LEU A 7 -0.69 0.82 8.35
CA LEU A 7 -1.55 0.06 7.46
C LEU A 7 -0.97 -1.34 7.25
N ASP A 8 -1.85 -2.35 7.31
CA ASP A 8 -1.42 -3.70 7.02
C ASP A 8 -1.71 -4.07 5.55
N THR A 9 -1.22 -5.25 5.16
CA THR A 9 -1.31 -5.72 3.79
C THR A 9 -2.75 -5.85 3.34
N ASN A 10 -3.62 -6.41 4.17
CA ASN A 10 -5.01 -6.63 3.80
C ASN A 10 -5.76 -5.34 3.51
N VAL A 11 -5.52 -4.30 4.31
CA VAL A 11 -6.14 -2.99 4.08
C VAL A 11 -5.71 -2.45 2.72
N LEU A 12 -4.42 -2.52 2.43
CA LEU A 12 -3.87 -1.99 1.18
C LEU A 12 -4.39 -2.75 -0.04
N LEU A 13 -4.44 -4.08 0.05
CA LEU A 13 -4.89 -4.90 -1.08
C LEU A 13 -6.39 -4.76 -1.34
N HIS A 14 -7.16 -4.51 -0.29
CA HIS A 14 -8.61 -4.36 -0.42
C HIS A 14 -8.98 -3.06 -1.12
N SER A 15 -8.25 -1.99 -0.85
CA SER A 15 -8.53 -0.68 -1.40
C SER A 15 -7.21 0.06 -1.68
N PRO A 16 -6.51 -0.27 -2.78
CA PRO A 16 -5.22 0.37 -3.06
C PRO A 16 -5.29 1.89 -3.10
N HIS A 17 -6.38 2.44 -3.62
CA HIS A 17 -6.52 3.89 -3.74
C HIS A 17 -6.82 4.59 -2.41
N SER A 18 -7.09 3.84 -1.35
CA SER A 18 -7.33 4.43 -0.03
C SER A 18 -6.12 5.21 0.49
N LEU A 19 -4.92 4.90 -0.02
CA LEU A 19 -3.71 5.63 0.36
C LEU A 19 -3.83 7.12 0.08
N PHE A 20 -4.54 7.51 -0.97
CA PHE A 20 -4.73 8.92 -1.28
C PHE A 20 -5.59 9.64 -0.24
N ALA A 21 -6.47 8.92 0.46
CA ALA A 21 -7.30 9.51 1.50
C ALA A 21 -6.48 9.94 2.72
N PHE A 22 -5.26 9.44 2.86
CA PHE A 22 -4.38 9.76 3.99
C PHE A 22 -3.27 10.73 3.61
N SER A 23 -3.38 11.41 2.47
CA SER A 23 -2.29 12.23 1.95
C SER A 23 -1.88 13.38 2.89
N GLU A 24 -2.77 13.80 3.78
CA GLU A 24 -2.48 14.83 4.76
C GLU A 24 -1.85 14.29 6.06
N HIS A 25 -1.70 12.98 6.16
CA HIS A 25 -1.24 12.32 7.38
C HIS A 25 0.06 11.55 7.13
N THR A 26 0.69 11.16 8.22
CA THR A 26 1.85 10.28 8.14
C THR A 26 1.37 8.83 8.05
N ILE A 27 1.80 8.14 7.01
CA ILE A 27 1.48 6.72 6.80
C ILE A 27 2.72 5.92 7.10
N VAL A 28 2.59 4.93 7.99
CA VAL A 28 3.68 4.01 8.31
C VAL A 28 3.34 2.66 7.71
N ILE A 29 4.21 2.18 6.84
CA ILE A 29 4.05 0.86 6.22
C ILE A 29 5.19 -0.02 6.73
N PRO A 30 4.88 -1.02 7.56
CA PRO A 30 5.92 -1.92 8.09
C PRO A 30 6.66 -2.63 6.97
N GLU A 31 7.94 -2.90 7.19
CA GLU A 31 8.77 -3.57 6.18
C GLU A 31 8.19 -4.92 5.76
N VAL A 32 7.61 -5.66 6.70
CA VAL A 32 7.00 -6.95 6.38
C VAL A 32 5.86 -6.80 5.37
N VAL A 33 5.12 -5.69 5.43
CA VAL A 33 4.06 -5.41 4.47
C VAL A 33 4.65 -5.16 3.08
N LEU A 34 5.75 -4.42 3.00
CA LEU A 34 6.42 -4.18 1.72
C LEU A 34 6.93 -5.49 1.12
N GLU A 35 7.47 -6.38 1.94
CA GLU A 35 7.93 -7.69 1.50
C GLU A 35 6.77 -8.54 0.97
N GLU A 36 5.63 -8.51 1.65
CA GLU A 36 4.45 -9.23 1.19
C GLU A 36 3.95 -8.69 -0.14
N LEU A 37 3.91 -7.37 -0.29
CA LEU A 37 3.48 -6.77 -1.55
C LEU A 37 4.41 -7.18 -2.69
N ASP A 38 5.72 -7.18 -2.46
CA ASP A 38 6.69 -7.62 -3.47
C ASP A 38 6.45 -9.08 -3.88
N ARG A 39 6.15 -9.93 -2.91
CA ARG A 39 5.88 -11.33 -3.18
C ARG A 39 4.60 -11.52 -4.00
N PHE A 40 3.56 -10.74 -3.68
CA PHE A 40 2.26 -10.87 -4.36
C PHE A 40 2.25 -10.28 -5.76
N LYS A 41 3.16 -9.36 -6.07
CA LYS A 41 3.20 -8.70 -7.38
C LYS A 41 3.28 -9.67 -8.55
N SER A 42 3.92 -10.82 -8.35
CA SER A 42 4.11 -11.80 -9.41
C SER A 42 2.90 -12.69 -9.64
N GLU A 43 1.87 -12.59 -8.79
CA GLU A 43 0.70 -13.45 -8.93
C GLU A 43 -0.18 -12.98 -10.09
N PRO A 44 -0.76 -13.92 -10.88
CA PRO A 44 -1.58 -13.57 -12.04
C PRO A 44 -3.05 -13.33 -11.70
N ASN A 45 -3.37 -13.07 -10.44
CA ASN A 45 -4.74 -12.87 -9.95
C ASN A 45 -4.96 -11.43 -9.48
N ASP A 46 -6.15 -11.17 -8.91
CA ASP A 46 -6.49 -9.85 -8.40
C ASP A 46 -5.53 -9.37 -7.32
N ARG A 47 -5.04 -10.28 -6.47
CA ARG A 47 -4.09 -9.89 -5.43
C ARG A 47 -2.80 -9.38 -6.03
N GLY A 48 -2.32 -10.02 -7.09
CA GLY A 48 -1.13 -9.54 -7.80
C GLY A 48 -1.37 -8.16 -8.42
N ALA A 49 -2.51 -8.00 -9.10
CA ALA A 49 -2.85 -6.73 -9.72
C ALA A 49 -2.95 -5.61 -8.67
N ASN A 50 -3.61 -5.88 -7.54
CA ASN A 50 -3.75 -4.90 -6.49
C ASN A 50 -2.41 -4.58 -5.83
N SER A 51 -1.53 -5.58 -5.67
CA SER A 51 -0.19 -5.35 -5.12
C SER A 51 0.64 -4.43 -6.02
N ARG A 52 0.56 -4.62 -7.33
CA ARG A 52 1.25 -3.75 -8.30
C ARG A 52 0.71 -2.33 -8.20
N GLU A 53 -0.62 -2.18 -8.07
CA GLU A 53 -1.24 -0.86 -7.94
C GLU A 53 -0.83 -0.17 -6.64
N VAL A 54 -0.84 -0.88 -5.52
CA VAL A 54 -0.40 -0.33 -4.23
C VAL A 54 1.04 0.16 -4.33
N SER A 55 1.92 -0.65 -4.91
CA SER A 55 3.33 -0.30 -5.05
C SER A 55 3.52 0.96 -5.89
N ARG A 56 2.75 1.08 -6.97
CA ARG A 56 2.79 2.26 -7.83
C ARG A 56 2.36 3.52 -7.06
N ILE A 57 1.30 3.39 -6.26
CA ILE A 57 0.80 4.52 -5.46
C ILE A 57 1.83 4.92 -4.39
N ILE A 58 2.43 3.94 -3.72
CA ILE A 58 3.47 4.21 -2.72
C ILE A 58 4.62 4.98 -3.36
N ASP A 59 5.06 4.56 -4.54
CA ASP A 59 6.15 5.24 -5.24
C ASP A 59 5.78 6.68 -5.59
N GLN A 60 4.54 6.93 -6.00
CA GLN A 60 4.06 8.28 -6.26
C GLN A 60 4.09 9.16 -5.02
N LEU A 61 3.66 8.61 -3.88
CA LEU A 61 3.59 9.37 -2.63
C LEU A 61 4.97 9.64 -2.02
N ARG A 62 5.97 8.85 -2.38
CA ARG A 62 7.34 9.03 -1.90
C ARG A 62 8.13 10.06 -2.71
N ALA A 63 7.67 10.40 -3.85
CA ALA A 63 8.38 11.27 -4.78
C ALA A 63 8.56 12.71 -4.26
#